data_b0b79e4899c88e96907a0c1871ae66f6
#
_entry.id   b0b79e4899c88e96907a0c1871ae66f6
#
_cell.length_a   1.000
_cell.length_b   1.000
_cell.length_c   1.000
_cell.angle_alpha   90.00
_cell.angle_beta   90.00
_cell.angle_gamma   90.00
#
_symmetry.space_group_name_H-M   'P 1'
#
loop_
_entity.id
_entity.type
_entity.pdbx_description
1 polymer ?
#
loop_
_entity_poly.entity_id
_entity_poly.type
_entity_poly.pdbx_seq_one_letter_code
_entity_poly.pdbx_strand_id
1 'polypeptide(L)'
;MSGPGVLVVAGEASGDRAAALVVRALAAEGVRAWGAGGPACRAAGMEVVADTAILGAMGIGDVAARLPAIASAVARIWARVRRDPPRAAILADFAELNARLGRVLRARGVRVLRLSAPQVWAWRPGRLASLRGAFDRLAVLLPFEEALWRGAGHDARYVGHPVMEAPATPRGEARDRLGIPGDGPAVAVLPGSRAGEVRRLAGPLCEAAAALAAEGAAARLILSPGLDARGRAAVLEHARRARVEVVEGDRAHGAAPLLGAFDAALCASGTATLEAAIAGAAPVVVYRLDAIAYAVARRLVRTPHVALPNVLLGRRAYPEILQGDVTPGRIAEEARALLARPGEARALAAEIRAALAPPSARPFGVRVADLVLPWLAR
;
A
#
# COMPACT_ATOMS: atom_id res chain seq x y z
N MET A 1 -4.71 30.41 -20.66
CA MET A 1 -5.04 30.54 -19.22
C MET A 1 -5.21 29.13 -18.68
N SER A 2 -4.28 28.66 -17.86
CA SER A 2 -4.35 27.32 -17.28
C SER A 2 -5.40 27.31 -16.16
N GLY A 3 -6.44 26.49 -16.32
CA GLY A 3 -7.48 26.31 -15.29
C GLY A 3 -6.91 25.92 -13.92
N PRO A 4 -7.68 26.09 -12.84
CA PRO A 4 -7.22 25.82 -11.47
C PRO A 4 -6.89 24.33 -11.32
N GLY A 5 -5.71 24.07 -10.78
CA GLY A 5 -5.22 22.70 -10.57
C GLY A 5 -5.85 22.01 -9.37
N VAL A 6 -5.71 20.70 -9.30
CA VAL A 6 -6.05 19.87 -8.16
C VAL A 6 -4.78 19.64 -7.32
N LEU A 7 -4.85 19.93 -6.01
CA LEU A 7 -3.80 19.57 -5.07
C LEU A 7 -3.90 18.05 -4.78
N VAL A 8 -2.81 17.33 -4.99
CA VAL A 8 -2.69 15.90 -4.63
C VAL A 8 -1.60 15.75 -3.58
N VAL A 9 -1.93 15.07 -2.47
CA VAL A 9 -0.95 14.72 -1.43
C VAL A 9 -0.98 13.22 -1.25
N ALA A 10 0.06 12.56 -1.72
CA ALA A 10 0.29 11.12 -1.53
C ALA A 10 1.48 10.91 -0.60
N GLY A 11 1.38 9.96 0.31
CA GLY A 11 2.32 9.86 1.42
C GLY A 11 3.26 8.67 1.38
N GLU A 12 2.78 7.53 0.95
CA GLU A 12 3.51 6.27 0.93
C GLU A 12 3.57 5.70 -0.48
N ALA A 13 4.40 4.69 -0.71
CA ALA A 13 4.56 4.10 -2.04
C ALA A 13 3.23 3.55 -2.61
N SER A 14 2.38 2.94 -1.76
CA SER A 14 1.06 2.46 -2.18
C SER A 14 0.09 3.60 -2.51
N GLY A 15 0.10 4.65 -1.71
CA GLY A 15 -0.70 5.85 -1.95
C GLY A 15 -0.22 6.64 -3.15
N ASP A 16 1.08 6.72 -3.39
CA ASP A 16 1.66 7.32 -4.59
C ASP A 16 1.19 6.58 -5.86
N ARG A 17 1.22 5.24 -5.85
CA ARG A 17 0.70 4.43 -6.95
C ARG A 17 -0.80 4.64 -7.18
N ALA A 18 -1.61 4.62 -6.11
CA ALA A 18 -3.04 4.86 -6.20
C ALA A 18 -3.36 6.28 -6.69
N ALA A 19 -2.67 7.29 -6.18
CA ALA A 19 -2.82 8.67 -6.60
C ALA A 19 -2.40 8.88 -8.06
N ALA A 20 -1.35 8.20 -8.53
CA ALA A 20 -0.90 8.27 -9.92
C ALA A 20 -1.97 7.81 -10.92
N LEU A 21 -2.79 6.79 -10.58
CA LEU A 21 -3.93 6.40 -11.40
C LEU A 21 -4.95 7.53 -11.53
N VAL A 22 -5.19 8.24 -10.43
CA VAL A 22 -6.11 9.40 -10.40
C VAL A 22 -5.54 10.58 -11.17
N VAL A 23 -4.24 10.86 -11.02
CA VAL A 23 -3.56 11.92 -11.76
C VAL A 23 -3.67 11.70 -13.27
N ARG A 24 -3.46 10.47 -13.75
CA ARG A 24 -3.65 10.13 -15.18
C ARG A 24 -5.08 10.38 -15.64
N ALA A 25 -6.07 9.99 -14.83
CA ALA A 25 -7.48 10.21 -15.17
C ALA A 25 -7.84 11.71 -15.21
N LEU A 26 -7.34 12.50 -14.26
CA LEU A 26 -7.52 13.96 -14.26
C LEU A 26 -6.84 14.61 -15.47
N ALA A 27 -5.63 14.16 -15.83
CA ALA A 27 -4.91 14.68 -17.00
C ALA A 27 -5.65 14.40 -18.33
N ALA A 28 -6.32 13.22 -18.44
CA ALA A 28 -7.16 12.90 -19.59
C ALA A 28 -8.37 13.85 -19.74
N GLU A 29 -8.84 14.44 -18.63
CA GLU A 29 -9.89 15.46 -18.60
C GLU A 29 -9.32 16.91 -18.67
N GLY A 30 -8.05 17.07 -19.01
CA GLY A 30 -7.39 18.36 -19.10
C GLY A 30 -7.13 19.06 -17.76
N VAL A 31 -7.27 18.33 -16.63
CA VAL A 31 -7.09 18.88 -15.29
C VAL A 31 -5.67 18.66 -14.82
N ARG A 32 -4.97 19.75 -14.46
CA ARG A 32 -3.62 19.69 -13.90
C ARG A 32 -3.62 19.26 -12.46
N ALA A 33 -2.71 18.36 -12.10
CA ALA A 33 -2.46 17.96 -10.72
C ALA A 33 -1.08 18.43 -10.25
N TRP A 34 -0.99 18.89 -9.01
CA TRP A 34 0.27 19.32 -8.39
C TRP A 34 0.26 19.02 -6.89
N GLY A 35 1.40 18.88 -6.26
CA GLY A 35 1.45 18.69 -4.82
C GLY A 35 2.60 17.82 -4.31
N ALA A 36 2.32 16.97 -3.32
CA ALA A 36 3.27 16.00 -2.80
C ALA A 36 3.03 14.62 -3.40
N GLY A 37 4.06 14.03 -3.98
CA GLY A 37 3.99 12.72 -4.60
C GLY A 37 5.37 12.12 -4.80
N GLY A 38 5.38 10.85 -5.15
CA GLY A 38 6.58 10.08 -5.43
C GLY A 38 6.82 9.85 -6.93
N PRO A 39 7.62 8.81 -7.25
CA PRO A 39 7.96 8.49 -8.64
C PRO A 39 6.75 8.17 -9.52
N ALA A 40 5.71 7.50 -8.96
CA ALA A 40 4.53 7.12 -9.73
C ALA A 40 3.67 8.34 -10.12
N CYS A 41 3.43 9.27 -9.19
CA CYS A 41 2.74 10.53 -9.46
C CYS A 41 3.50 11.40 -10.46
N ARG A 42 4.84 11.45 -10.35
CA ARG A 42 5.69 12.17 -11.30
C ARG A 42 5.59 11.58 -12.70
N ALA A 43 5.66 10.26 -12.84
CA ALA A 43 5.50 9.56 -14.11
C ALA A 43 4.08 9.70 -14.71
N ALA A 44 3.08 9.97 -13.86
CA ALA A 44 1.71 10.26 -14.29
C ALA A 44 1.50 11.72 -14.75
N GLY A 45 2.53 12.57 -14.74
CA GLY A 45 2.47 13.97 -15.17
C GLY A 45 2.12 14.98 -14.07
N MET A 46 2.18 14.59 -12.79
CA MET A 46 1.97 15.51 -11.66
C MET A 46 3.15 16.47 -11.49
N GLU A 47 2.88 17.76 -11.29
CA GLU A 47 3.89 18.73 -10.82
C GLU A 47 4.21 18.44 -9.35
N VAL A 48 5.33 17.75 -9.08
CA VAL A 48 5.74 17.39 -7.72
C VAL A 48 6.48 18.56 -7.06
N VAL A 49 5.81 19.22 -6.14
CA VAL A 49 6.34 20.35 -5.32
C VAL A 49 7.10 19.84 -4.11
N ALA A 50 6.69 18.67 -3.57
CA ALA A 50 7.35 18.01 -2.45
C ALA A 50 7.42 16.51 -2.70
N ASP A 51 8.61 15.89 -2.49
CA ASP A 51 8.79 14.47 -2.67
C ASP A 51 8.31 13.69 -1.43
N THR A 52 7.56 12.61 -1.66
CA THR A 52 7.05 11.74 -0.60
C THR A 52 8.14 10.97 0.14
N ALA A 53 9.31 10.75 -0.47
CA ALA A 53 10.45 10.15 0.21
C ALA A 53 10.87 10.93 1.47
N ILE A 54 10.59 12.25 1.49
CA ILE A 54 10.82 13.11 2.64
C ILE A 54 9.76 12.89 3.73
N LEU A 55 8.52 12.58 3.32
CA LEU A 55 7.34 12.48 4.20
C LEU A 55 7.13 11.06 4.75
N GLY A 56 7.58 10.03 4.04
CA GLY A 56 7.25 8.61 4.25
C GLY A 56 8.09 7.85 5.28
N ALA A 57 9.01 8.49 6.01
CA ALA A 57 9.81 7.80 7.02
C ALA A 57 9.16 7.88 8.41
N MET A 58 8.62 6.76 8.87
CA MET A 58 7.95 6.71 10.18
C MET A 58 8.51 5.64 11.11
N GLY A 59 9.67 5.96 11.72
CA GLY A 59 9.98 5.54 13.08
C GLY A 59 9.95 6.79 13.97
N ILE A 60 9.59 6.69 15.23
CA ILE A 60 9.51 7.85 16.15
C ILE A 60 10.85 8.63 16.20
N GLY A 61 11.99 7.94 16.11
CA GLY A 61 13.32 8.55 16.05
C GLY A 61 13.64 9.23 14.70
N ASP A 62 13.11 8.69 13.58
CA ASP A 62 13.37 9.22 12.24
C ASP A 62 12.55 10.49 11.95
N VAL A 63 11.39 10.66 12.61
CA VAL A 63 10.54 11.85 12.47
C VAL A 63 11.26 13.10 12.99
N ALA A 64 11.91 13.03 14.16
CA ALA A 64 12.61 14.17 14.75
C ALA A 64 13.74 14.68 13.84
N ALA A 65 14.53 13.80 13.25
CA ALA A 65 15.60 14.15 12.33
C ALA A 65 15.11 14.75 11.00
N ARG A 66 13.87 14.46 10.61
CA ARG A 66 13.28 14.91 9.33
C ARG A 66 12.29 16.07 9.48
N LEU A 67 12.00 16.52 10.72
CA LEU A 67 11.10 17.65 10.96
C LEU A 67 11.40 18.89 10.10
N PRO A 68 12.66 19.34 9.91
CA PRO A 68 12.95 20.49 9.07
C PRO A 68 12.57 20.27 7.59
N ALA A 69 12.83 19.07 7.06
CA ALA A 69 12.49 18.70 5.69
C ALA A 69 10.96 18.61 5.48
N ILE A 70 10.25 18.03 6.45
CA ILE A 70 8.78 17.97 6.46
C ILE A 70 8.20 19.38 6.53
N ALA A 71 8.71 20.23 7.42
CA ALA A 71 8.28 21.64 7.54
C ALA A 71 8.50 22.41 6.24
N SER A 72 9.66 22.23 5.59
CA SER A 72 9.97 22.82 4.30
C SER A 72 9.01 22.34 3.19
N ALA A 73 8.73 21.05 3.12
CA ALA A 73 7.77 20.47 2.17
C ALA A 73 6.36 21.07 2.36
N VAL A 74 5.90 21.12 3.60
CA VAL A 74 4.61 21.72 3.97
C VAL A 74 4.61 23.22 3.61
N ALA A 75 5.67 23.94 3.91
CA ALA A 75 5.80 25.37 3.58
C ALA A 75 5.70 25.63 2.06
N ARG A 76 6.36 24.78 1.23
CA ARG A 76 6.27 24.88 -0.24
C ARG A 76 4.84 24.64 -0.74
N ILE A 77 4.16 23.62 -0.22
CA ILE A 77 2.76 23.35 -0.56
C ILE A 77 1.90 24.57 -0.20
N TRP A 78 2.05 25.12 1.01
CA TRP A 78 1.28 26.28 1.45
C TRP A 78 1.60 27.56 0.66
N ALA A 79 2.85 27.78 0.28
CA ALA A 79 3.23 28.89 -0.59
C ALA A 79 2.52 28.80 -1.95
N ARG A 80 2.43 27.59 -2.50
CA ARG A 80 1.70 27.34 -3.76
C ARG A 80 0.19 27.51 -3.57
N VAL A 81 -0.42 26.96 -2.50
CA VAL A 81 -1.84 27.13 -2.18
C VAL A 81 -2.22 28.61 -2.07
N ARG A 82 -1.35 29.45 -1.50
CA ARG A 82 -1.61 30.89 -1.39
C ARG A 82 -1.53 31.64 -2.72
N ARG A 83 -0.59 31.22 -3.58
CA ARG A 83 -0.38 31.87 -4.89
C ARG A 83 -1.40 31.44 -5.93
N ASP A 84 -1.77 30.16 -5.91
CA ASP A 84 -2.65 29.51 -6.89
C ASP A 84 -3.56 28.53 -6.14
N PRO A 85 -4.65 29.03 -5.51
CA PRO A 85 -5.54 28.21 -4.69
C PRO A 85 -6.17 27.07 -5.51
N PRO A 86 -6.02 25.80 -5.08
CA PRO A 86 -6.67 24.69 -5.77
C PRO A 86 -8.19 24.74 -5.53
N ARG A 87 -9.00 24.36 -6.51
CA ARG A 87 -10.45 24.16 -6.32
C ARG A 87 -10.78 22.91 -5.55
N ALA A 88 -9.95 21.88 -5.69
CA ALA A 88 -10.11 20.63 -4.98
C ALA A 88 -8.75 20.08 -4.54
N ALA A 89 -8.79 19.23 -3.51
CA ALA A 89 -7.64 18.50 -3.02
C ALA A 89 -7.97 17.01 -2.88
N ILE A 90 -7.00 16.15 -3.22
CA ILE A 90 -7.03 14.71 -3.04
C ILE A 90 -5.92 14.36 -2.05
N LEU A 91 -6.30 13.85 -0.87
CA LEU A 91 -5.38 13.56 0.22
C LEU A 91 -5.32 12.05 0.45
N ALA A 92 -4.21 11.40 0.09
CA ALA A 92 -3.94 9.99 0.31
C ALA A 92 -2.98 9.76 1.48
N ASP A 93 -3.13 8.65 2.20
CA ASP A 93 -2.30 8.26 3.35
C ASP A 93 -2.24 9.30 4.49
N PHE A 94 -1.21 9.27 5.34
CA PHE A 94 -0.93 10.25 6.41
C PHE A 94 -2.17 10.72 7.19
N ALA A 95 -2.85 9.79 7.89
CA ALA A 95 -4.16 10.04 8.47
C ALA A 95 -4.23 11.33 9.33
N GLU A 96 -3.23 11.57 10.19
CA GLU A 96 -3.21 12.74 11.09
C GLU A 96 -2.91 14.05 10.35
N LEU A 97 -1.86 14.03 9.53
CA LEU A 97 -1.43 15.20 8.76
C LEU A 97 -2.55 15.63 7.79
N ASN A 98 -3.09 14.67 7.06
CA ASN A 98 -4.12 14.95 6.07
C ASN A 98 -5.46 15.35 6.68
N ALA A 99 -5.79 14.88 7.90
CA ALA A 99 -6.97 15.37 8.60
C ALA A 99 -6.83 16.85 9.01
N ARG A 100 -5.63 17.26 9.47
CA ARG A 100 -5.34 18.67 9.77
C ARG A 100 -5.33 19.53 8.51
N LEU A 101 -4.62 19.06 7.48
CA LEU A 101 -4.55 19.72 6.18
C LEU A 101 -5.94 19.89 5.56
N GLY A 102 -6.76 18.84 5.60
CA GLY A 102 -8.12 18.87 5.08
C GLY A 102 -9.00 19.91 5.75
N ARG A 103 -8.96 20.02 7.10
CA ARG A 103 -9.71 21.08 7.81
C ARG A 103 -9.28 22.48 7.40
N VAL A 104 -7.97 22.71 7.26
CA VAL A 104 -7.43 24.02 6.87
C VAL A 104 -7.80 24.36 5.43
N LEU A 105 -7.76 23.39 4.51
CA LEU A 105 -8.16 23.59 3.11
C LEU A 105 -9.67 23.88 3.00
N ARG A 106 -10.51 23.11 3.70
CA ARG A 106 -11.96 23.32 3.72
C ARG A 106 -12.34 24.68 4.31
N ALA A 107 -11.67 25.12 5.37
CA ALA A 107 -11.86 26.46 5.92
C ALA A 107 -11.53 27.59 4.92
N ARG A 108 -10.79 27.28 3.83
CA ARG A 108 -10.49 28.17 2.72
C ARG A 108 -11.38 27.96 1.48
N GLY A 109 -12.44 27.16 1.62
CA GLY A 109 -13.35 26.89 0.50
C GLY A 109 -12.87 25.80 -0.48
N VAL A 110 -11.73 25.14 -0.21
CA VAL A 110 -11.24 24.04 -1.05
C VAL A 110 -11.99 22.77 -0.73
N ARG A 111 -12.55 22.13 -1.74
CA ARG A 111 -13.22 20.82 -1.57
C ARG A 111 -12.17 19.71 -1.41
N VAL A 112 -12.37 18.80 -0.46
CA VAL A 112 -11.38 17.80 -0.08
C VAL A 112 -11.93 16.39 -0.21
N LEU A 113 -11.30 15.60 -1.10
CA LEU A 113 -11.48 14.15 -1.18
C LEU A 113 -10.37 13.46 -0.37
N ARG A 114 -10.75 12.57 0.53
CA ARG A 114 -9.85 11.61 1.14
C ARG A 114 -9.78 10.35 0.29
N LEU A 115 -8.62 10.05 -0.28
CA LEU A 115 -8.35 8.79 -0.97
C LEU A 115 -7.75 7.80 0.03
N SER A 116 -8.31 6.60 0.12
CA SER A 116 -7.98 5.59 1.14
C SER A 116 -8.31 6.07 2.56
N ALA A 117 -9.45 5.63 3.07
CA ALA A 117 -9.89 6.01 4.41
C ALA A 117 -8.93 5.47 5.48
N PRO A 118 -8.73 6.18 6.60
CA PRO A 118 -7.98 5.65 7.73
C PRO A 118 -8.62 4.36 8.24
N GLN A 119 -7.81 3.34 8.53
CA GLN A 119 -8.27 2.04 9.04
C GLN A 119 -8.71 2.13 10.52
N VAL A 120 -9.63 3.03 10.81
CA VAL A 120 -10.13 3.27 12.19
C VAL A 120 -10.85 2.06 12.77
N TRP A 121 -11.43 1.21 11.92
CA TRP A 121 -12.05 -0.05 12.29
C TRP A 121 -11.04 -1.03 12.90
N ALA A 122 -9.78 -0.95 12.50
CA ALA A 122 -8.75 -1.86 13.00
C ALA A 122 -8.30 -1.51 14.43
N TRP A 123 -8.22 -0.24 14.81
CA TRP A 123 -7.55 0.12 16.07
C TRP A 123 -8.08 1.37 16.81
N ARG A 124 -8.89 2.24 16.19
CA ARG A 124 -9.42 3.46 16.84
C ARG A 124 -10.81 3.85 16.33
N PRO A 125 -11.86 3.05 16.57
CA PRO A 125 -13.20 3.32 16.04
C PRO A 125 -13.80 4.65 16.54
N GLY A 126 -13.43 5.12 17.72
CA GLY A 126 -13.86 6.44 18.22
C GLY A 126 -13.38 7.63 17.38
N ARG A 127 -12.41 7.43 16.46
CA ARG A 127 -11.95 8.48 15.55
C ARG A 127 -12.89 8.77 14.39
N LEU A 128 -13.83 7.89 14.08
CA LEU A 128 -14.84 8.13 13.05
C LEU A 128 -15.49 9.51 13.20
N ALA A 129 -15.96 9.82 14.41
CA ALA A 129 -16.58 11.11 14.67
C ALA A 129 -15.58 12.29 14.62
N SER A 130 -14.35 12.11 15.11
CA SER A 130 -13.34 13.17 15.17
C SER A 130 -12.82 13.61 13.79
N LEU A 131 -13.02 12.79 12.77
CA LEU A 131 -12.66 13.10 11.38
C LEU A 131 -13.75 13.84 10.60
N ARG A 132 -14.93 14.04 11.22
CA ARG A 132 -15.96 14.92 10.64
C ARG A 132 -15.39 16.33 10.43
N GLY A 133 -15.75 16.93 9.31
CA GLY A 133 -15.25 18.26 8.96
C GLY A 133 -13.81 18.29 8.39
N ALA A 134 -13.08 17.17 8.36
CA ALA A 134 -11.76 17.11 7.73
C ALA A 134 -11.84 16.92 6.20
N PHE A 135 -12.88 16.24 5.73
CA PHE A 135 -13.03 15.87 4.31
C PHE A 135 -14.49 16.11 3.87
N ASP A 136 -14.70 16.46 2.61
CA ASP A 136 -16.02 16.54 2.01
C ASP A 136 -16.51 15.17 1.57
N ARG A 137 -15.59 14.33 1.10
CA ARG A 137 -15.87 12.97 0.63
C ARG A 137 -14.72 12.03 0.91
N LEU A 138 -15.01 10.74 1.13
CA LEU A 138 -14.05 9.66 1.26
C LEU A 138 -14.22 8.68 0.10
N ALA A 139 -13.13 8.40 -0.62
CA ALA A 139 -13.02 7.30 -1.56
C ALA A 139 -12.41 6.10 -0.80
N VAL A 140 -13.24 5.14 -0.43
CA VAL A 140 -12.84 3.97 0.35
C VAL A 140 -12.45 2.81 -0.56
N LEU A 141 -11.48 1.99 -0.12
CA LEU A 141 -10.87 0.94 -0.92
C LEU A 141 -11.41 -0.46 -0.61
N LEU A 142 -12.01 -0.65 0.57
CA LEU A 142 -12.59 -1.93 0.97
C LEU A 142 -14.12 -1.79 1.00
N PRO A 143 -14.87 -2.78 0.48
CA PRO A 143 -16.33 -2.65 0.32
C PRO A 143 -17.08 -2.33 1.61
N PHE A 144 -16.69 -2.97 2.73
CA PHE A 144 -17.34 -2.77 4.03
C PHE A 144 -17.09 -1.38 4.63
N GLU A 145 -16.06 -0.66 4.18
CA GLU A 145 -15.71 0.66 4.68
C GLU A 145 -16.79 1.70 4.31
N GLU A 146 -17.46 1.54 3.16
CA GLU A 146 -18.50 2.49 2.75
C GLU A 146 -19.63 2.56 3.77
N ALA A 147 -20.19 1.42 4.16
CA ALA A 147 -21.25 1.35 5.16
C ALA A 147 -20.79 1.88 6.51
N LEU A 148 -19.58 1.53 6.94
CA LEU A 148 -18.97 1.96 8.20
C LEU A 148 -18.87 3.50 8.27
N TRP A 149 -18.29 4.11 7.24
CA TRP A 149 -18.06 5.56 7.21
C TRP A 149 -19.36 6.35 7.02
N ARG A 150 -20.30 5.83 6.19
CA ARG A 150 -21.63 6.45 6.03
C ARG A 150 -22.45 6.38 7.31
N GLY A 151 -22.41 5.27 8.03
CA GLY A 151 -23.02 5.14 9.35
C GLY A 151 -22.48 6.14 10.39
N ALA A 152 -21.24 6.60 10.21
CA ALA A 152 -20.62 7.65 11.03
C ALA A 152 -20.91 9.08 10.49
N GLY A 153 -21.75 9.25 9.46
CA GLY A 153 -22.15 10.55 8.91
C GLY A 153 -21.17 11.17 7.92
N HIS A 154 -20.32 10.35 7.26
CA HIS A 154 -19.44 10.80 6.19
C HIS A 154 -20.04 10.50 4.79
N ASP A 155 -19.74 11.32 3.78
CA ASP A 155 -20.00 10.97 2.38
C ASP A 155 -18.87 10.03 1.90
N ALA A 156 -19.04 8.73 2.15
CA ALA A 156 -18.09 7.70 1.74
C ALA A 156 -18.61 6.98 0.50
N ARG A 157 -17.68 6.66 -0.42
CA ARG A 157 -17.95 5.94 -1.67
C ARG A 157 -16.92 4.86 -1.88
N TYR A 158 -17.37 3.63 -2.06
CA TYR A 158 -16.49 2.54 -2.49
C TYR A 158 -16.10 2.75 -3.95
N VAL A 159 -14.81 2.85 -4.20
CA VAL A 159 -14.24 3.10 -5.54
C VAL A 159 -13.51 1.88 -6.11
N GLY A 160 -13.55 0.75 -5.41
CA GLY A 160 -12.72 -0.41 -5.71
C GLY A 160 -11.30 -0.27 -5.14
N HIS A 161 -10.50 -1.31 -5.24
CA HIS A 161 -9.12 -1.31 -4.77
C HIS A 161 -8.15 -1.22 -5.97
N PRO A 162 -7.11 -0.36 -5.95
CA PRO A 162 -6.19 -0.19 -7.08
C PRO A 162 -5.40 -1.47 -7.41
N VAL A 163 -5.26 -2.40 -6.46
CA VAL A 163 -4.62 -3.70 -6.67
C VAL A 163 -5.31 -4.52 -7.77
N MET A 164 -6.60 -4.29 -8.02
CA MET A 164 -7.36 -4.98 -9.07
C MET A 164 -6.96 -4.54 -10.49
N GLU A 165 -6.27 -3.43 -10.62
CA GLU A 165 -5.78 -2.88 -11.89
C GLU A 165 -4.25 -2.98 -12.02
N ALA A 166 -3.59 -3.63 -11.06
CA ALA A 166 -2.16 -3.88 -11.16
C ALA A 166 -1.88 -4.80 -12.36
N PRO A 167 -0.86 -4.50 -13.18
CA PRO A 167 -0.53 -5.34 -14.31
C PRO A 167 -0.15 -6.74 -13.83
N ALA A 168 -0.73 -7.75 -14.46
CA ALA A 168 -0.39 -9.15 -14.22
C ALA A 168 0.38 -9.68 -15.44
N THR A 169 1.58 -10.19 -15.22
CA THR A 169 2.33 -10.91 -16.24
C THR A 169 1.90 -12.38 -16.23
N PRO A 170 1.67 -13.00 -17.38
CA PRO A 170 1.39 -14.43 -17.47
C PRO A 170 2.49 -15.25 -16.75
N ARG A 171 2.10 -16.33 -16.05
CA ARG A 171 3.00 -17.12 -15.20
C ARG A 171 4.30 -17.52 -15.88
N GLY A 172 4.21 -18.07 -17.10
CA GLY A 172 5.39 -18.50 -17.88
C GLY A 172 6.35 -17.33 -18.13
N GLU A 173 5.82 -16.24 -18.67
CA GLU A 173 6.61 -15.03 -18.96
C GLU A 173 7.24 -14.43 -17.68
N ALA A 174 6.51 -14.41 -16.56
CA ALA A 174 7.03 -13.93 -15.29
C ALA A 174 8.15 -14.84 -14.76
N ARG A 175 8.02 -16.17 -14.92
CA ARG A 175 9.06 -17.14 -14.56
C ARG A 175 10.31 -16.99 -15.44
N ASP A 176 10.14 -16.84 -16.74
CA ASP A 176 11.24 -16.64 -17.68
C ASP A 176 12.05 -15.38 -17.31
N ARG A 177 11.37 -14.28 -17.05
CA ARG A 177 12.00 -13.02 -16.59
C ARG A 177 12.78 -13.17 -15.29
N LEU A 178 12.36 -14.08 -14.42
CA LEU A 178 12.97 -14.32 -13.12
C LEU A 178 13.95 -15.48 -13.10
N GLY A 179 14.20 -16.14 -14.24
CA GLY A 179 15.02 -17.32 -14.31
C GLY A 179 14.53 -18.47 -13.42
N ILE A 180 13.21 -18.62 -13.24
CA ILE A 180 12.60 -19.69 -12.45
C ILE A 180 12.31 -20.85 -13.37
N PRO A 181 13.02 -22.00 -13.23
CA PRO A 181 12.88 -23.11 -14.16
C PRO A 181 11.57 -23.87 -13.95
N GLY A 182 10.96 -24.30 -15.08
CA GLY A 182 9.84 -25.24 -15.09
C GLY A 182 8.64 -24.86 -14.22
N ASP A 183 7.90 -25.88 -13.77
CA ASP A 183 6.69 -25.72 -12.95
C ASP A 183 6.90 -26.03 -11.45
N GLY A 184 8.15 -26.19 -11.02
CA GLY A 184 8.50 -26.42 -9.62
C GLY A 184 8.00 -25.32 -8.68
N PRO A 185 7.93 -25.59 -7.37
CA PRO A 185 7.44 -24.63 -6.38
C PRO A 185 8.31 -23.35 -6.38
N ALA A 186 7.67 -22.19 -6.31
CA ALA A 186 8.35 -20.91 -6.28
C ALA A 186 7.81 -19.99 -5.18
N VAL A 187 8.72 -19.31 -4.47
CA VAL A 187 8.40 -18.47 -3.31
C VAL A 187 8.95 -17.07 -3.49
N ALA A 188 8.08 -16.07 -3.37
CA ALA A 188 8.47 -14.66 -3.31
C ALA A 188 8.80 -14.25 -1.87
N VAL A 189 9.79 -13.38 -1.67
CA VAL A 189 10.11 -12.76 -0.39
C VAL A 189 9.86 -11.26 -0.48
N LEU A 190 8.94 -10.75 0.33
CA LEU A 190 8.48 -9.36 0.33
C LEU A 190 8.67 -8.75 1.74
N PRO A 191 9.88 -8.30 2.10
CA PRO A 191 10.21 -7.92 3.48
C PRO A 191 9.63 -6.57 3.91
N GLY A 192 8.92 -5.89 3.02
CA GLY A 192 8.31 -4.59 3.26
C GLY A 192 8.96 -3.45 2.48
N SER A 193 8.37 -2.27 2.61
CA SER A 193 8.80 -1.04 1.92
C SER A 193 9.34 0.03 2.87
N ARG A 194 9.33 -0.22 4.18
CA ARG A 194 9.81 0.72 5.20
C ARG A 194 11.04 0.17 5.91
N ALA A 195 12.04 1.02 6.17
CA ALA A 195 13.28 0.63 6.84
C ALA A 195 13.05 -0.08 8.19
N GLY A 196 12.02 0.34 8.95
CA GLY A 196 11.67 -0.29 10.22
C GLY A 196 11.12 -1.72 10.08
N GLU A 197 10.35 -2.00 9.04
CA GLU A 197 9.84 -3.35 8.71
C GLU A 197 10.99 -4.25 8.29
N VAL A 198 11.77 -3.80 7.32
CA VAL A 198 12.91 -4.51 6.77
C VAL A 198 13.91 -4.94 7.84
N ARG A 199 14.30 -4.04 8.75
CA ARG A 199 15.23 -4.38 9.85
C ARG A 199 14.75 -5.54 10.72
N ARG A 200 13.43 -5.72 10.87
CA ARG A 200 12.84 -6.74 11.74
C ARG A 200 12.47 -8.02 11.01
N LEU A 201 12.20 -7.94 9.71
CA LEU A 201 11.58 -9.03 8.96
C LEU A 201 12.48 -9.62 7.87
N ALA A 202 13.43 -8.87 7.30
CA ALA A 202 14.25 -9.36 6.19
C ALA A 202 15.06 -10.63 6.56
N GLY A 203 15.67 -10.65 7.75
CA GLY A 203 16.43 -11.81 8.22
C GLY A 203 15.58 -13.08 8.28
N PRO A 204 14.55 -13.14 9.14
CA PRO A 204 13.71 -14.32 9.26
C PRO A 204 13.05 -14.76 7.94
N LEU A 205 12.67 -13.81 7.07
CA LEU A 205 12.07 -14.13 5.77
C LEU A 205 13.08 -14.73 4.80
N CYS A 206 14.30 -14.18 4.73
CA CYS A 206 15.37 -14.71 3.88
C CYS A 206 15.83 -16.09 4.35
N GLU A 207 15.95 -16.32 5.66
CA GLU A 207 16.33 -17.62 6.23
C GLU A 207 15.24 -18.68 5.97
N ALA A 208 13.97 -18.33 6.09
CA ALA A 208 12.87 -19.22 5.72
C ALA A 208 12.88 -19.55 4.23
N ALA A 209 13.13 -18.57 3.37
CA ALA A 209 13.23 -18.77 1.94
C ALA A 209 14.42 -19.68 1.56
N ALA A 210 15.57 -19.53 2.26
CA ALA A 210 16.72 -20.42 2.07
C ALA A 210 16.41 -21.86 2.46
N ALA A 211 15.66 -22.07 3.55
CA ALA A 211 15.22 -23.43 3.95
C ALA A 211 14.34 -24.07 2.87
N LEU A 212 13.38 -23.31 2.32
CA LEU A 212 12.51 -23.78 1.24
C LEU A 212 13.31 -24.03 -0.06
N ALA A 213 14.34 -23.21 -0.34
CA ALA A 213 15.20 -23.40 -1.49
C ALA A 213 16.06 -24.68 -1.37
N ALA A 214 16.51 -25.04 -0.17
CA ALA A 214 17.20 -26.30 0.10
C ALA A 214 16.31 -27.53 -0.14
N GLU A 215 14.99 -27.34 -0.13
CA GLU A 215 13.97 -28.37 -0.43
C GLU A 215 13.51 -28.35 -1.90
N GLY A 216 14.15 -27.53 -2.74
CA GLY A 216 13.90 -27.47 -4.18
C GLY A 216 12.94 -26.36 -4.65
N ALA A 217 12.48 -25.47 -3.79
CA ALA A 217 11.70 -24.32 -4.20
C ALA A 217 12.60 -23.19 -4.79
N ALA A 218 12.15 -22.58 -5.88
CA ALA A 218 12.81 -21.38 -6.38
C ALA A 218 12.45 -20.18 -5.50
N ALA A 219 13.40 -19.54 -4.84
CA ALA A 219 13.18 -18.38 -3.98
C ALA A 219 13.71 -17.10 -4.63
N ARG A 220 12.89 -16.03 -4.65
CA ARG A 220 13.30 -14.70 -5.13
C ARG A 220 12.85 -13.63 -4.15
N LEU A 221 13.77 -12.75 -3.78
CA LEU A 221 13.44 -11.56 -3.01
C LEU A 221 13.13 -10.42 -3.98
N ILE A 222 11.93 -9.86 -3.88
CA ILE A 222 11.53 -8.70 -4.68
C ILE A 222 11.76 -7.44 -3.85
N LEU A 223 12.73 -6.64 -4.27
CA LEU A 223 13.13 -5.43 -3.58
C LEU A 223 12.14 -4.30 -3.87
N SER A 224 11.59 -3.69 -2.83
CA SER A 224 10.69 -2.55 -3.00
C SER A 224 11.43 -1.32 -3.53
N PRO A 225 10.96 -0.68 -4.62
CA PRO A 225 11.59 0.52 -5.17
C PRO A 225 11.49 1.74 -4.24
N GLY A 226 10.61 1.70 -3.22
CA GLY A 226 10.42 2.77 -2.23
C GLY A 226 11.37 2.71 -1.03
N LEU A 227 12.26 1.72 -0.95
CA LEU A 227 13.21 1.62 0.14
C LEU A 227 14.30 2.69 0.03
N ASP A 228 14.61 3.34 1.17
CA ASP A 228 15.79 4.18 1.27
C ASP A 228 17.10 3.37 1.21
N ALA A 229 18.22 4.05 1.05
CA ALA A 229 19.53 3.39 0.89
C ALA A 229 19.89 2.46 2.06
N ARG A 230 19.50 2.81 3.30
CA ARG A 230 19.75 1.98 4.49
C ARG A 230 18.88 0.73 4.50
N GLY A 231 17.59 0.87 4.20
CA GLY A 231 16.68 -0.28 4.09
C GLY A 231 17.11 -1.21 2.97
N ARG A 232 17.49 -0.66 1.82
CA ARG A 232 18.02 -1.42 0.69
C ARG A 232 19.28 -2.21 1.07
N ALA A 233 20.26 -1.56 1.68
CA ALA A 233 21.49 -2.22 2.11
C ALA A 233 21.22 -3.36 3.10
N ALA A 234 20.31 -3.15 4.05
CA ALA A 234 19.93 -4.18 5.02
C ALA A 234 19.29 -5.40 4.34
N VAL A 235 18.36 -5.19 3.39
CA VAL A 235 17.75 -6.30 2.63
C VAL A 235 18.80 -7.08 1.85
N LEU A 236 19.67 -6.38 1.11
CA LEU A 236 20.71 -7.01 0.28
C LEU A 236 21.66 -7.84 1.14
N GLU A 237 22.02 -7.37 2.33
CA GLU A 237 22.89 -8.12 3.25
C GLU A 237 22.23 -9.40 3.75
N HIS A 238 20.95 -9.36 4.15
CA HIS A 238 20.22 -10.55 4.57
C HIS A 238 20.04 -11.55 3.42
N ALA A 239 19.67 -11.07 2.22
CA ALA A 239 19.54 -11.91 1.04
C ALA A 239 20.85 -12.59 0.66
N ARG A 240 21.97 -11.85 0.68
CA ARG A 240 23.31 -12.38 0.41
C ARG A 240 23.69 -13.49 1.40
N ARG A 241 23.50 -13.27 2.71
CA ARG A 241 23.78 -14.28 3.76
C ARG A 241 22.95 -15.54 3.57
N ALA A 242 21.67 -15.38 3.24
CA ALA A 242 20.75 -16.49 3.01
C ALA A 242 20.85 -17.09 1.59
N ARG A 243 21.70 -16.54 0.70
CA ARG A 243 21.83 -16.94 -0.70
C ARG A 243 20.50 -16.90 -1.47
N VAL A 244 19.63 -15.93 -1.14
CA VAL A 244 18.39 -15.67 -1.86
C VAL A 244 18.65 -14.64 -2.96
N GLU A 245 18.30 -14.97 -4.19
CA GLU A 245 18.45 -14.07 -5.32
C GLU A 245 17.51 -12.86 -5.20
N VAL A 246 18.03 -11.67 -5.53
CA VAL A 246 17.31 -10.40 -5.41
C VAL A 246 16.93 -9.89 -6.79
N VAL A 247 15.66 -9.50 -6.93
CA VAL A 247 15.09 -8.90 -8.12
C VAL A 247 14.53 -7.54 -7.78
N GLU A 248 14.71 -6.56 -8.66
CA GLU A 248 14.10 -5.23 -8.49
C GLU A 248 12.60 -5.30 -8.77
N GLY A 249 11.80 -4.77 -7.86
CA GLY A 249 10.39 -4.53 -8.13
C GLY A 249 10.20 -3.42 -9.18
N ASP A 250 9.11 -3.47 -9.91
CA ASP A 250 8.76 -2.45 -10.89
C ASP A 250 8.60 -1.07 -10.21
N ARG A 251 9.13 -0.02 -10.83
CA ARG A 251 9.12 1.34 -10.25
C ARG A 251 7.71 1.90 -10.05
N ALA A 252 6.79 1.55 -10.92
CA ALA A 252 5.41 2.04 -10.89
C ALA A 252 4.47 1.10 -10.14
N HIS A 253 4.72 -0.23 -10.18
CA HIS A 253 3.79 -1.25 -9.73
C HIS A 253 4.33 -2.14 -8.59
N GLY A 254 5.58 -1.94 -8.17
CA GLY A 254 6.19 -2.74 -7.10
C GLY A 254 6.38 -4.20 -7.48
N ALA A 255 5.92 -5.12 -6.63
CA ALA A 255 6.05 -6.56 -6.87
C ALA A 255 4.96 -7.12 -7.80
N ALA A 256 3.84 -6.42 -7.97
CA ALA A 256 2.63 -6.95 -8.60
C ALA A 256 2.85 -7.62 -9.97
N PRO A 257 3.64 -7.07 -10.91
CA PRO A 257 3.86 -7.71 -12.22
C PRO A 257 4.56 -9.07 -12.15
N LEU A 258 5.30 -9.33 -11.07
CA LEU A 258 6.13 -10.52 -10.91
C LEU A 258 5.45 -11.64 -10.11
N LEU A 259 4.41 -11.28 -9.33
CA LEU A 259 3.81 -12.19 -8.35
C LEU A 259 3.14 -13.43 -8.96
N GLY A 260 2.70 -13.36 -10.21
CA GLY A 260 2.15 -14.52 -10.94
C GLY A 260 3.13 -15.67 -11.15
N ALA A 261 4.45 -15.43 -11.01
CA ALA A 261 5.48 -16.46 -11.10
C ALA A 261 5.50 -17.43 -9.91
N PHE A 262 4.93 -17.03 -8.76
CA PHE A 262 5.11 -17.70 -7.47
C PHE A 262 3.85 -18.44 -7.02
N ASP A 263 4.04 -19.45 -6.17
CA ASP A 263 2.99 -20.25 -5.55
C ASP A 263 2.71 -19.79 -4.12
N ALA A 264 3.75 -19.27 -3.44
CA ALA A 264 3.63 -18.66 -2.12
C ALA A 264 4.43 -17.37 -2.04
N ALA A 265 4.07 -16.51 -1.07
CA ALA A 265 4.79 -15.27 -0.81
C ALA A 265 5.00 -15.06 0.69
N LEU A 266 6.25 -14.92 1.12
CA LEU A 266 6.62 -14.57 2.50
C LEU A 266 6.55 -13.06 2.64
N CYS A 267 5.48 -12.52 3.23
CA CYS A 267 5.13 -11.12 3.14
C CYS A 267 5.14 -10.39 4.48
N ALA A 268 5.75 -9.23 4.56
CA ALA A 268 5.39 -8.23 5.56
C ALA A 268 3.91 -7.83 5.38
N SER A 269 3.19 -7.60 6.50
CA SER A 269 1.78 -7.17 6.45
C SER A 269 1.65 -5.81 5.76
N GLY A 270 0.71 -5.70 4.82
CA GLY A 270 0.43 -4.50 4.03
C GLY A 270 -0.25 -4.83 2.71
N THR A 271 -0.26 -3.89 1.78
CA THR A 271 -0.88 -4.02 0.45
C THR A 271 -0.29 -5.21 -0.34
N ALA A 272 1.00 -5.51 -0.16
CA ALA A 272 1.68 -6.61 -0.83
C ALA A 272 1.03 -7.98 -0.54
N THR A 273 0.41 -8.16 0.64
CA THR A 273 -0.31 -9.40 0.96
C THR A 273 -1.55 -9.59 0.09
N LEU A 274 -2.23 -8.50 -0.24
CA LEU A 274 -3.39 -8.52 -1.13
C LEU A 274 -2.95 -8.68 -2.59
N GLU A 275 -1.87 -8.02 -3.02
CA GLU A 275 -1.26 -8.20 -4.33
C GLU A 275 -0.86 -9.68 -4.55
N ALA A 276 -0.20 -10.29 -3.57
CA ALA A 276 0.20 -11.69 -3.64
C ALA A 276 -1.02 -12.62 -3.70
N ALA A 277 -2.00 -12.44 -2.82
CA ALA A 277 -3.20 -13.25 -2.77
C ALA A 277 -3.99 -13.20 -4.09
N ILE A 278 -4.17 -12.02 -4.68
CA ILE A 278 -4.84 -11.85 -5.97
C ILE A 278 -4.06 -12.50 -7.11
N ALA A 279 -2.73 -12.44 -7.08
CA ALA A 279 -1.88 -13.07 -8.09
C ALA A 279 -1.87 -14.62 -7.99
N GLY A 280 -2.42 -15.20 -6.92
CA GLY A 280 -2.40 -16.64 -6.65
C GLY A 280 -1.14 -17.11 -5.92
N ALA A 281 -0.25 -16.19 -5.54
CA ALA A 281 0.90 -16.45 -4.66
C ALA A 281 0.43 -16.39 -3.20
N ALA A 282 0.10 -17.52 -2.60
CA ALA A 282 -0.50 -17.60 -1.26
C ALA A 282 0.39 -16.92 -0.20
N PRO A 283 -0.05 -15.84 0.49
CA PRO A 283 0.80 -15.13 1.43
C PRO A 283 0.91 -15.83 2.80
N VAL A 284 2.13 -16.02 3.28
CA VAL A 284 2.44 -16.16 4.69
C VAL A 284 2.72 -14.76 5.24
N VAL A 285 1.83 -14.24 6.06
CA VAL A 285 1.88 -12.86 6.50
C VAL A 285 2.63 -12.74 7.82
N VAL A 286 3.68 -11.94 7.84
CA VAL A 286 4.47 -11.70 9.05
C VAL A 286 4.35 -10.24 9.50
N TYR A 287 4.29 -10.05 10.82
CA TYR A 287 4.26 -8.70 11.38
C TYR A 287 4.99 -8.63 12.73
N ARG A 288 5.90 -7.69 12.83
CA ARG A 288 6.67 -7.46 14.07
C ARG A 288 6.83 -5.96 14.33
N LEU A 289 6.35 -5.52 15.47
CA LEU A 289 6.55 -4.19 16.02
C LEU A 289 7.68 -4.21 17.06
N ASP A 290 8.23 -3.04 17.39
CA ASP A 290 9.02 -2.92 18.60
C ASP A 290 8.15 -3.15 19.87
N ALA A 291 8.79 -3.46 20.98
CA ALA A 291 8.11 -3.86 22.21
C ALA A 291 7.10 -2.81 22.72
N ILE A 292 7.46 -1.51 22.61
CA ILE A 292 6.60 -0.42 23.08
C ILE A 292 5.40 -0.27 22.16
N ALA A 293 5.63 -0.21 20.84
CA ALA A 293 4.55 -0.13 19.85
C ALA A 293 3.61 -1.33 19.94
N TYR A 294 4.14 -2.52 20.20
CA TYR A 294 3.33 -3.72 20.37
C TYR A 294 2.48 -3.68 21.65
N ALA A 295 3.06 -3.26 22.78
CA ALA A 295 2.32 -3.12 24.03
C ALA A 295 1.13 -2.15 23.89
N VAL A 296 1.31 -1.08 23.11
CA VAL A 296 0.23 -0.13 22.78
C VAL A 296 -0.75 -0.75 21.79
N ALA A 297 -0.27 -1.33 20.71
CA ALA A 297 -1.11 -1.93 19.66
C ALA A 297 -2.03 -3.02 20.22
N ARG A 298 -1.52 -3.91 21.07
CA ARG A 298 -2.28 -4.99 21.70
C ARG A 298 -3.52 -4.49 22.50
N ARG A 299 -3.47 -3.26 23.01
CA ARG A 299 -4.60 -2.65 23.74
C ARG A 299 -5.58 -1.92 22.84
N LEU A 300 -5.14 -1.49 21.67
CA LEU A 300 -5.91 -0.63 20.77
C LEU A 300 -6.48 -1.37 19.57
N VAL A 301 -5.81 -2.42 19.10
CA VAL A 301 -6.26 -3.23 17.94
C VAL A 301 -7.47 -4.05 18.31
N ARG A 302 -8.52 -3.95 17.50
CA ARG A 302 -9.80 -4.64 17.68
C ARG A 302 -10.13 -5.63 16.59
N THR A 303 -9.37 -5.59 15.47
CA THR A 303 -9.54 -6.61 14.42
C THR A 303 -8.85 -7.90 14.81
N PRO A 304 -9.46 -9.07 14.55
CA PRO A 304 -8.83 -10.36 14.78
C PRO A 304 -7.72 -10.67 13.75
N HIS A 305 -7.65 -9.89 12.66
CA HIS A 305 -6.75 -10.14 11.54
C HIS A 305 -5.89 -8.91 11.24
N VAL A 306 -4.64 -9.15 10.83
CA VAL A 306 -3.68 -8.10 10.39
C VAL A 306 -3.43 -8.15 8.88
N ALA A 307 -3.70 -9.28 8.24
CA ALA A 307 -3.58 -9.46 6.80
C ALA A 307 -4.83 -8.93 6.09
N LEU A 308 -4.66 -8.03 5.12
CA LEU A 308 -5.79 -7.47 4.36
C LEU A 308 -6.68 -8.53 3.70
N PRO A 309 -6.16 -9.65 3.12
CA PRO A 309 -7.01 -10.71 2.62
C PRO A 309 -7.90 -11.35 3.70
N ASN A 310 -7.38 -11.59 4.90
CA ASN A 310 -8.14 -12.17 6.01
C ASN A 310 -9.20 -11.18 6.54
N VAL A 311 -8.85 -9.90 6.65
CA VAL A 311 -9.80 -8.83 7.01
C VAL A 311 -10.93 -8.76 5.99
N LEU A 312 -10.61 -8.79 4.70
CA LEU A 312 -11.60 -8.71 3.62
C LEU A 312 -12.58 -9.90 3.66
N LEU A 313 -12.05 -11.10 3.89
CA LEU A 313 -12.84 -12.34 3.93
C LEU A 313 -13.52 -12.60 5.29
N GLY A 314 -13.18 -11.79 6.32
CA GLY A 314 -13.72 -11.95 7.67
C GLY A 314 -13.30 -13.26 8.36
N ARG A 315 -12.27 -13.97 7.83
CA ARG A 315 -11.75 -15.24 8.36
C ARG A 315 -10.25 -15.38 8.11
N ARG A 316 -9.61 -16.28 8.87
CA ARG A 316 -8.21 -16.63 8.67
C ARG A 316 -8.06 -17.54 7.44
N ALA A 317 -7.99 -16.95 6.26
CA ALA A 317 -7.74 -17.65 5.00
C ALA A 317 -6.25 -17.92 4.78
N TYR A 318 -5.38 -17.05 5.29
CA TYR A 318 -3.93 -17.18 5.20
C TYR A 318 -3.28 -17.10 6.58
N PRO A 319 -2.12 -17.74 6.78
CA PRO A 319 -1.40 -17.71 8.05
C PRO A 319 -0.89 -16.30 8.38
N GLU A 320 -1.06 -15.92 9.65
CA GLU A 320 -0.52 -14.69 10.23
C GLU A 320 0.42 -15.08 11.37
N ILE A 321 1.68 -14.68 11.26
CA ILE A 321 2.74 -14.95 12.24
C ILE A 321 3.16 -13.62 12.84
N LEU A 322 3.00 -13.47 14.16
CA LEU A 322 3.12 -12.17 14.83
C LEU A 322 4.23 -12.21 15.87
N GLN A 323 4.95 -11.11 16.00
CA GLN A 323 5.88 -10.82 17.09
C GLN A 323 6.93 -11.92 17.35
N GLY A 324 6.87 -12.57 18.49
CA GLY A 324 7.81 -13.61 18.91
C GLY A 324 7.76 -14.88 18.05
N ASP A 325 6.61 -15.17 17.44
CA ASP A 325 6.40 -16.32 16.58
C ASP A 325 7.03 -16.15 15.19
N VAL A 326 7.48 -14.93 14.84
CA VAL A 326 8.18 -14.65 13.58
C VAL A 326 9.58 -15.29 13.63
N THR A 327 9.64 -16.59 13.38
CA THR A 327 10.86 -17.38 13.29
C THR A 327 10.99 -17.99 11.88
N PRO A 328 12.21 -18.20 11.36
CA PRO A 328 12.40 -18.82 10.05
C PRO A 328 11.70 -20.17 9.92
N GLY A 329 11.82 -21.01 10.95
CA GLY A 329 11.21 -22.34 10.97
C GLY A 329 9.67 -22.27 10.84
N ARG A 330 9.00 -21.41 11.61
CA ARG A 330 7.55 -21.24 11.56
C ARG A 330 7.09 -20.68 10.22
N ILE A 331 7.82 -19.72 9.66
CA ILE A 331 7.51 -19.16 8.34
C ILE A 331 7.62 -20.24 7.26
N ALA A 332 8.69 -21.04 7.27
CA ALA A 332 8.89 -22.10 6.30
C ALA A 332 7.83 -23.21 6.44
N GLU A 333 7.43 -23.58 7.67
CA GLU A 333 6.37 -24.55 7.94
C GLU A 333 5.03 -24.12 7.31
N GLU A 334 4.58 -22.89 7.55
CA GLU A 334 3.36 -22.37 6.97
C GLU A 334 3.44 -22.27 5.44
N ALA A 335 4.60 -21.88 4.90
CA ALA A 335 4.79 -21.84 3.45
C ALA A 335 4.70 -23.23 2.81
N ARG A 336 5.29 -24.28 3.41
CA ARG A 336 5.16 -25.68 2.93
C ARG A 336 3.70 -26.10 2.89
N ALA A 337 2.93 -25.77 3.94
CA ALA A 337 1.51 -26.10 3.99
C ALA A 337 0.72 -25.45 2.84
N LEU A 338 1.06 -24.20 2.48
CA LEU A 338 0.44 -23.51 1.35
C LEU A 338 0.89 -24.09 -0.01
N LEU A 339 2.18 -24.37 -0.16
CA LEU A 339 2.74 -24.97 -1.38
C LEU A 339 2.16 -26.35 -1.69
N ALA A 340 1.77 -27.10 -0.66
CA ALA A 340 1.11 -28.41 -0.81
C ALA A 340 -0.33 -28.30 -1.34
N ARG A 341 -0.95 -27.09 -1.37
CA ARG A 341 -2.36 -26.88 -1.71
C ARG A 341 -2.59 -25.81 -2.78
N PRO A 342 -1.98 -25.91 -3.96
CA PRO A 342 -2.06 -24.86 -4.97
C PRO A 342 -3.49 -24.60 -5.48
N GLY A 343 -4.38 -25.58 -5.38
CA GLY A 343 -5.80 -25.43 -5.73
C GLY A 343 -6.54 -24.47 -4.78
N GLU A 344 -6.25 -24.52 -3.48
CA GLU A 344 -6.84 -23.61 -2.49
C GLU A 344 -6.39 -22.16 -2.73
N ALA A 345 -5.11 -21.95 -3.06
CA ALA A 345 -4.58 -20.61 -3.35
C ALA A 345 -5.33 -19.95 -4.53
N ARG A 346 -5.61 -20.71 -5.59
CA ARG A 346 -6.39 -20.22 -6.74
C ARG A 346 -7.84 -19.92 -6.40
N ALA A 347 -8.49 -20.79 -5.60
CA ALA A 347 -9.86 -20.58 -5.13
C ALA A 347 -9.96 -19.30 -4.26
N LEU A 348 -9.03 -19.13 -3.31
CA LEU A 348 -8.96 -17.94 -2.47
C LEU A 348 -8.69 -16.67 -3.28
N ALA A 349 -7.82 -16.71 -4.29
CA ALA A 349 -7.59 -15.58 -5.20
C ALA A 349 -8.87 -15.17 -5.93
N ALA A 350 -9.67 -16.13 -6.40
CA ALA A 350 -10.95 -15.85 -7.03
C ALA A 350 -11.96 -15.24 -6.06
N GLU A 351 -12.04 -15.75 -4.82
CA GLU A 351 -12.90 -15.24 -3.76
C GLU A 351 -12.54 -13.78 -3.40
N ILE A 352 -11.25 -13.48 -3.24
CA ILE A 352 -10.75 -12.13 -2.96
C ILE A 352 -11.07 -11.19 -4.11
N ARG A 353 -10.87 -11.62 -5.37
CA ARG A 353 -11.23 -10.83 -6.55
C ARG A 353 -12.74 -10.52 -6.59
N ALA A 354 -13.57 -11.50 -6.29
CA ALA A 354 -15.02 -11.31 -6.20
C ALA A 354 -15.40 -10.34 -5.08
N ALA A 355 -14.79 -10.47 -3.90
CA ALA A 355 -15.02 -9.57 -2.77
C ALA A 355 -14.56 -8.13 -3.05
N LEU A 356 -13.53 -7.93 -3.87
CA LEU A 356 -13.04 -6.61 -4.30
C LEU A 356 -13.64 -6.13 -5.62
N ALA A 357 -14.69 -6.79 -6.12
CA ALA A 357 -15.30 -6.39 -7.38
C ALA A 357 -15.62 -4.87 -7.36
N PRO A 358 -15.14 -4.11 -8.35
CA PRO A 358 -15.34 -2.67 -8.36
C PRO A 358 -16.82 -2.35 -8.66
N PRO A 359 -17.32 -1.19 -8.20
CA PRO A 359 -18.73 -0.80 -8.38
C PRO A 359 -19.11 -0.55 -9.85
N SER A 360 -18.13 -0.43 -10.73
CA SER A 360 -18.32 -0.30 -12.19
C SER A 360 -17.08 -0.78 -12.95
N ALA A 361 -17.23 -1.02 -14.26
CA ALA A 361 -16.16 -1.40 -15.17
C ALA A 361 -15.16 -0.26 -15.49
N ARG A 362 -15.45 0.98 -15.08
CA ARG A 362 -14.54 2.13 -15.31
C ARG A 362 -13.25 1.93 -14.51
N PRO A 363 -12.08 2.38 -15.02
CA PRO A 363 -10.81 2.30 -14.30
C PRO A 363 -10.86 2.98 -12.94
N PHE A 364 -10.08 2.50 -11.97
CA PHE A 364 -10.00 3.05 -10.61
C PHE A 364 -9.75 4.56 -10.59
N GLY A 365 -8.76 5.01 -11.35
CA GLY A 365 -8.43 6.44 -11.41
C GLY A 365 -9.59 7.28 -11.91
N VAL A 366 -10.37 6.77 -12.87
CA VAL A 366 -11.55 7.45 -13.41
C VAL A 366 -12.68 7.49 -12.37
N ARG A 367 -12.97 6.36 -11.69
CA ARG A 367 -13.97 6.33 -10.61
C ARG A 367 -13.67 7.34 -9.51
N VAL A 368 -12.39 7.53 -9.15
CA VAL A 368 -11.98 8.52 -8.15
C VAL A 368 -12.06 9.94 -8.73
N ALA A 369 -11.62 10.17 -9.97
CA ALA A 369 -11.70 11.46 -10.64
C ALA A 369 -13.15 11.94 -10.75
N ASP A 370 -14.11 11.07 -11.06
CA ASP A 370 -15.56 11.38 -11.11
C ASP A 370 -16.10 11.96 -9.80
N LEU A 371 -15.49 11.64 -8.67
CA LEU A 371 -15.87 12.22 -7.37
C LEU A 371 -15.40 13.67 -7.20
N VAL A 372 -14.42 14.10 -7.97
CA VAL A 372 -13.77 15.43 -7.85
C VAL A 372 -14.14 16.35 -8.99
N LEU A 373 -14.28 15.86 -10.21
CA LEU A 373 -14.57 16.65 -11.41
C LEU A 373 -15.78 17.59 -11.26
N PRO A 374 -16.91 17.18 -10.63
CA PRO A 374 -18.05 18.10 -10.41
C PRO A 374 -17.71 19.31 -9.53
N TRP A 375 -16.66 19.25 -8.72
CA TRP A 375 -16.21 20.38 -7.91
C TRP A 375 -15.39 21.40 -8.69
N LEU A 376 -14.89 21.02 -9.86
CA LEU A 376 -14.07 21.86 -10.72
C LEU A 376 -14.91 22.64 -11.75
N ALA A 377 -16.09 22.15 -12.06
CA ALA A 377 -17.01 22.76 -13.02
C ALA A 377 -17.76 24.00 -12.50
N ARG A 378 -17.62 24.33 -11.21
CA ARG A 378 -18.35 25.44 -10.55
C ARG A 378 -17.49 26.69 -10.38
#